data_bf5d6ccea277d11921b2dd8e2fb826a5
#
_entry.id   bf5d6ccea277d11921b2dd8e2fb826a5
#
_cell.length_a   1.000
_cell.length_b   1.000
_cell.length_c   1.000
_cell.angle_alpha   90.00
_cell.angle_beta   90.00
_cell.angle_gamma   90.00
#
_symmetry.space_group_name_H-M   'P 1'
#
loop_
_entity.id
_entity.type
_entity.pdbx_description
1 polymer ?
#
loop_
_entity_poly.entity_id
_entity_poly.type
_entity_poly.pdbx_seq_one_letter_code
_entity_poly.pdbx_strand_id
1 'polypeptide(L)'
;MKRDNNMWRMLWSILLLMPFTAMAQVVTDEEVTTVDSLQEGTVEMTADSLLTDTLAIDPSLVWPNNVCARLDNLLKSSMFKTSTVGIQVYDLTADSILYQYNEKQCMRPASTMKMINAVTSLDKLGGSYLFKTELRYTGQIDSCTLRGNIYCKGGMDPLFNIDDMRAFVDALLKKGIDTIRGRVYADVSMKDRDLLGEGWCWDDDNPVLSPLLIGKKNNFMKRLCQVMKEEGIVFIGDTLQGMTPANAYHLCTRTHTMDQVLMRMMKNSDNLFAESMFYQLAASTGAKGVTAKNGREMVNRLITKLGFRPSDYYVADGSGLSLYNYVSPELEVAFLRYAYANDHIYPHLITAMPIAGVDGTLEKRMRSGFAHTNVKAKTGTVTGVSALTGYCTSANGHLLCFSIINMGIRKADIGRNFQDHVCEALCKP
;
A
#
# COMPACT_ATOMS: atom_id res chain seq x y z
N MET A 1 -59.07 40.09 -4.89
CA MET A 1 -58.30 41.30 -5.30
C MET A 1 -57.04 40.76 -5.94
N LYS A 2 -57.03 40.71 -7.24
CA LYS A 2 -56.33 41.62 -8.18
C LYS A 2 -54.81 41.51 -7.98
N ARG A 3 -53.95 41.14 -8.91
CA ARG A 3 -53.89 41.14 -10.41
C ARG A 3 -52.41 40.80 -10.71
N ASP A 4 -52.13 39.88 -11.63
CA ASP A 4 -51.73 40.10 -13.03
C ASP A 4 -50.30 40.70 -13.15
N ASN A 5 -49.42 40.33 -13.99
CA ASN A 5 -49.42 39.83 -15.36
C ASN A 5 -47.96 39.53 -15.83
N ASN A 6 -47.80 38.49 -16.61
CA ASN A 6 -47.34 38.47 -18.00
C ASN A 6 -45.90 38.82 -18.33
N MET A 7 -45.16 37.85 -18.91
CA MET A 7 -45.16 37.45 -20.31
C MET A 7 -44.22 38.33 -21.18
N TRP A 8 -43.24 37.70 -21.80
CA TRP A 8 -42.70 37.91 -23.14
C TRP A 8 -41.74 36.74 -23.43
N ARG A 9 -42.14 35.74 -24.23
CA ARG A 9 -42.21 35.53 -25.66
C ARG A 9 -40.83 35.54 -26.38
N MET A 10 -40.49 34.30 -26.78
CA MET A 10 -40.12 33.80 -28.12
C MET A 10 -39.17 34.65 -29.00
N LEU A 11 -38.12 33.96 -29.45
CA LEU A 11 -37.77 33.98 -30.88
C LEU A 11 -36.99 32.70 -31.27
N TRP A 12 -37.45 32.12 -32.33
CA TRP A 12 -37.02 30.98 -33.13
C TRP A 12 -35.68 31.21 -33.83
N SER A 13 -34.90 30.12 -34.05
CA SER A 13 -34.34 29.79 -35.37
C SER A 13 -33.66 28.40 -35.28
N ILE A 14 -34.24 27.44 -35.84
CA ILE A 14 -33.98 26.46 -36.90
C ILE A 14 -32.56 26.56 -37.48
N LEU A 15 -31.78 25.43 -37.47
CA LEU A 15 -31.21 24.72 -38.60
C LEU A 15 -30.05 23.82 -38.21
N LEU A 16 -30.13 22.67 -38.61
CA LEU A 16 -29.52 21.72 -39.52
C LEU A 16 -28.99 20.45 -38.84
N LEU A 17 -29.70 19.38 -39.14
CA LEU A 17 -29.21 17.99 -39.03
C LEU A 17 -28.10 17.75 -40.05
N MET A 18 -26.96 17.25 -39.60
CA MET A 18 -26.08 16.39 -40.41
C MET A 18 -25.53 15.25 -39.57
N PRO A 19 -25.47 14.04 -40.10
CA PRO A 19 -25.01 12.87 -39.36
C PRO A 19 -23.50 12.79 -39.37
N PHE A 20 -22.86 12.69 -38.20
CA PHE A 20 -21.45 12.33 -38.10
C PHE A 20 -21.31 10.81 -37.87
N THR A 21 -20.85 10.14 -38.89
CA THR A 21 -20.35 8.78 -38.87
C THR A 21 -19.11 8.74 -37.97
N ALA A 22 -19.11 7.84 -37.00
CA ALA A 22 -17.99 7.55 -36.17
C ALA A 22 -16.90 6.81 -36.98
N MET A 23 -15.72 7.45 -37.11
CA MET A 23 -14.47 6.76 -37.40
C MET A 23 -13.61 6.76 -36.13
N ALA A 24 -13.36 5.56 -35.64
CA ALA A 24 -12.35 5.34 -34.61
C ALA A 24 -10.98 5.59 -35.20
N GLN A 25 -10.27 6.58 -34.71
CA GLN A 25 -8.83 6.74 -34.98
C GLN A 25 -8.03 6.28 -33.75
N VAL A 26 -7.22 5.28 -33.99
CA VAL A 26 -6.11 4.86 -33.13
C VAL A 26 -5.11 6.01 -33.13
N VAL A 27 -4.85 6.61 -31.99
CA VAL A 27 -3.76 7.57 -31.82
C VAL A 27 -2.55 6.78 -31.32
N THR A 28 -1.60 6.67 -32.19
CA THR A 28 -0.21 6.30 -31.89
C THR A 28 0.52 7.52 -31.33
N ASP A 29 1.29 7.28 -30.27
CA ASP A 29 2.19 8.29 -29.70
C ASP A 29 3.19 8.77 -30.75
N GLU A 30 3.15 10.03 -31.08
CA GLU A 30 4.21 10.75 -31.77
C GLU A 30 4.58 12.05 -31.05
N GLU A 31 5.88 12.22 -30.96
CA GLU A 31 6.68 13.25 -30.36
C GLU A 31 6.16 14.69 -30.50
N VAL A 32 6.08 15.40 -29.38
CA VAL A 32 6.03 16.87 -29.40
C VAL A 32 7.47 17.40 -29.31
N THR A 33 8.00 17.78 -30.46
CA THR A 33 9.20 18.63 -30.54
C THR A 33 8.83 20.06 -30.22
N THR A 34 9.29 20.59 -29.11
CA THR A 34 9.34 22.02 -28.86
C THR A 34 10.72 22.56 -29.16
N VAL A 35 10.76 23.42 -30.15
CA VAL A 35 11.88 24.33 -30.41
C VAL A 35 11.80 25.46 -29.38
N ASP A 36 12.81 25.61 -28.55
CA ASP A 36 13.31 26.94 -28.17
C ASP A 36 14.78 26.86 -27.78
N SER A 37 15.58 27.46 -28.64
CA SER A 37 17.01 27.71 -28.47
C SER A 37 17.20 29.01 -27.74
N LEU A 38 17.68 28.97 -26.50
CA LEU A 38 18.50 30.03 -25.93
C LEU A 38 19.70 29.37 -25.22
N GLN A 39 20.86 29.57 -25.82
CA GLN A 39 22.15 29.25 -25.22
C GLN A 39 22.36 30.15 -23.99
N GLU A 40 22.40 29.58 -22.81
CA GLU A 40 23.23 30.05 -21.72
C GLU A 40 24.08 28.87 -21.26
N GLY A 41 25.37 29.00 -21.56
CA GLY A 41 26.39 28.08 -21.12
C GLY A 41 26.65 28.20 -19.61
N THR A 42 25.88 27.51 -18.83
CA THR A 42 26.25 27.08 -17.50
C THR A 42 26.37 25.55 -17.56
N VAL A 43 27.61 25.08 -17.36
CA VAL A 43 27.85 23.66 -17.14
C VAL A 43 27.03 23.25 -15.91
N GLU A 44 25.80 22.72 -16.12
CA GLU A 44 25.11 21.96 -15.09
C GLU A 44 25.97 20.74 -14.82
N MET A 45 26.82 20.82 -13.80
CA MET A 45 27.36 19.63 -13.16
C MET A 45 26.14 18.85 -12.68
N THR A 46 25.88 17.73 -13.33
CA THR A 46 24.77 16.85 -12.98
C THR A 46 24.89 16.52 -11.49
N ALA A 47 23.77 16.54 -10.77
CA ALA A 47 23.74 16.26 -9.32
C ALA A 47 24.44 14.92 -8.97
N ASP A 48 24.57 14.02 -9.93
CA ASP A 48 25.23 12.72 -9.84
C ASP A 48 26.78 12.84 -9.72
N SER A 49 27.40 13.81 -10.43
CA SER A 49 28.87 13.97 -10.36
C SER A 49 29.34 14.57 -9.03
N LEU A 50 28.50 15.39 -8.38
CA LEU A 50 28.78 15.97 -7.07
C LEU A 50 28.69 14.96 -5.93
N LEU A 51 27.86 13.91 -6.08
CA LEU A 51 27.66 12.91 -5.04
C LEU A 51 28.71 11.76 -5.11
N THR A 52 29.28 11.47 -6.26
CA THR A 52 30.35 10.46 -6.39
C THR A 52 31.64 10.88 -5.68
N ASP A 53 32.02 12.15 -5.69
CA ASP A 53 33.18 12.67 -4.96
C ASP A 53 32.97 12.69 -3.43
N THR A 54 31.70 12.74 -2.97
CA THR A 54 31.38 12.74 -1.53
C THR A 54 31.59 11.39 -0.84
N LEU A 55 31.71 10.30 -1.58
CA LEU A 55 32.10 9.00 -1.02
C LEU A 55 33.60 8.80 -0.86
N ALA A 56 34.44 9.74 -1.34
CA ALA A 56 35.86 9.72 -1.09
C ALA A 56 36.14 10.13 0.37
N ILE A 57 36.83 9.27 1.08
CA ILE A 57 37.24 9.46 2.50
C ILE A 57 38.73 9.18 2.67
N ASP A 58 39.27 9.51 3.83
CA ASP A 58 40.61 9.11 4.20
C ASP A 58 40.75 7.57 4.08
N PRO A 59 41.63 7.07 3.22
CA PRO A 59 41.77 5.63 2.99
C PRO A 59 42.35 4.87 4.22
N SER A 60 42.86 5.56 5.22
CA SER A 60 43.31 4.95 6.48
C SER A 60 42.18 4.59 7.43
N LEU A 61 40.95 5.11 7.18
CA LEU A 61 39.79 4.82 8.02
C LEU A 61 39.32 3.38 7.82
N VAL A 62 39.18 2.66 8.91
CA VAL A 62 38.64 1.30 8.95
C VAL A 62 37.20 1.31 9.46
N TRP A 63 36.50 0.18 9.28
CA TRP A 63 35.17 -0.04 9.83
C TRP A 63 35.15 0.19 11.36
N PRO A 64 34.11 0.87 11.90
CA PRO A 64 32.97 1.47 11.24
C PRO A 64 33.19 2.92 10.76
N ASN A 65 34.35 3.53 11.09
CA ASN A 65 34.64 4.94 10.89
C ASN A 65 34.62 5.34 9.40
N ASN A 66 35.04 4.46 8.51
CA ASN A 66 34.97 4.68 7.06
C ASN A 66 33.54 4.88 6.58
N VAL A 67 32.59 4.09 7.06
CA VAL A 67 31.15 4.23 6.72
C VAL A 67 30.57 5.52 7.30
N CYS A 68 30.86 5.80 8.58
CA CYS A 68 30.38 7.04 9.22
C CYS A 68 30.88 8.29 8.49
N ALA A 69 32.18 8.32 8.11
CA ALA A 69 32.75 9.45 7.36
C ALA A 69 32.10 9.65 5.99
N ARG A 70 31.73 8.57 5.27
CA ARG A 70 30.96 8.66 4.01
C ARG A 70 29.59 9.25 4.23
N LEU A 71 28.88 8.82 5.27
CA LEU A 71 27.55 9.34 5.59
C LEU A 71 27.61 10.82 5.99
N ASP A 72 28.62 11.22 6.80
CA ASP A 72 28.84 12.62 7.17
C ASP A 72 29.14 13.50 5.94
N ASN A 73 29.89 12.98 4.95
CA ASN A 73 30.14 13.69 3.71
C ASN A 73 28.86 13.87 2.87
N LEU A 74 28.00 12.85 2.78
CA LEU A 74 26.72 12.95 2.09
C LEU A 74 25.81 14.01 2.72
N LEU A 75 25.85 14.20 4.04
CA LEU A 75 25.07 15.23 4.73
C LEU A 75 25.54 16.68 4.43
N LYS A 76 26.72 16.87 3.82
CA LYS A 76 27.19 18.18 3.34
C LYS A 76 26.50 18.63 2.04
N SER A 77 25.65 17.77 1.44
CA SER A 77 24.92 18.08 0.21
C SER A 77 24.13 19.36 0.32
N SER A 78 24.15 20.15 -0.76
CA SER A 78 23.40 21.42 -0.85
C SER A 78 21.88 21.23 -0.75
N MET A 79 21.36 20.02 -0.97
CA MET A 79 19.93 19.72 -0.80
C MET A 79 19.43 20.04 0.61
N PHE A 80 20.27 19.89 1.62
CA PHE A 80 19.92 20.14 3.03
C PHE A 80 19.86 21.62 3.42
N LYS A 81 20.12 22.55 2.49
CA LYS A 81 19.81 23.97 2.71
C LYS A 81 18.30 24.24 2.77
N THR A 82 17.49 23.40 2.13
CA THR A 82 16.03 23.60 2.00
C THR A 82 15.22 22.36 2.36
N SER A 83 15.87 21.25 2.69
CA SER A 83 15.23 20.00 3.09
C SER A 83 15.87 19.44 4.34
N THR A 84 15.23 18.42 4.93
CA THR A 84 15.77 17.71 6.09
C THR A 84 15.81 16.22 5.82
N VAL A 85 16.65 15.48 6.56
CA VAL A 85 16.71 14.03 6.56
C VAL A 85 16.81 13.53 7.99
N GLY A 86 16.16 12.40 8.25
CA GLY A 86 16.43 11.55 9.43
C GLY A 86 17.02 10.23 8.95
N ILE A 87 18.07 9.78 9.63
CA ILE A 87 18.75 8.52 9.33
C ILE A 87 19.02 7.78 10.63
N GLN A 88 18.73 6.47 10.63
CA GLN A 88 19.29 5.55 11.59
C GLN A 88 19.79 4.29 10.90
N VAL A 89 20.98 3.85 11.26
CA VAL A 89 21.55 2.58 10.83
C VAL A 89 21.94 1.79 12.09
N TYR A 90 21.50 0.54 12.14
CA TYR A 90 21.79 -0.38 13.21
C TYR A 90 22.52 -1.61 12.67
N ASP A 91 23.61 -1.97 13.30
CA ASP A 91 24.37 -3.18 13.02
C ASP A 91 23.76 -4.35 13.80
N LEU A 92 23.04 -5.22 13.08
CA LEU A 92 22.40 -6.41 13.66
C LEU A 92 23.40 -7.49 14.07
N THR A 93 24.58 -7.51 13.45
CA THR A 93 25.65 -8.46 13.77
C THR A 93 26.38 -8.06 15.04
N ALA A 94 26.70 -6.79 15.20
CA ALA A 94 27.36 -6.24 16.38
C ALA A 94 26.39 -5.85 17.51
N ASP A 95 25.08 -5.91 17.26
CA ASP A 95 23.98 -5.48 18.14
C ASP A 95 24.19 -4.05 18.67
N SER A 96 24.52 -3.11 17.77
CA SER A 96 24.85 -1.74 18.14
C SER A 96 24.40 -0.73 17.08
N ILE A 97 24.24 0.53 17.51
CA ILE A 97 23.97 1.63 16.58
C ILE A 97 25.25 1.94 15.80
N LEU A 98 25.15 1.90 14.46
CA LEU A 98 26.23 2.28 13.57
C LEU A 98 26.23 3.77 13.26
N TYR A 99 25.05 4.35 12.97
CA TYR A 99 24.94 5.76 12.58
C TYR A 99 23.59 6.34 12.97
N GLN A 100 23.58 7.62 13.38
CA GLN A 100 22.38 8.37 13.74
C GLN A 100 22.48 9.81 13.25
N TYR A 101 21.40 10.30 12.67
CA TYR A 101 21.23 11.72 12.33
C TYR A 101 19.75 12.08 12.31
N ASN A 102 19.32 12.96 13.19
CA ASN A 102 17.88 13.31 13.37
C ASN A 102 16.97 12.08 13.52
N GLU A 103 17.49 11.00 14.07
CA GLU A 103 16.82 9.69 14.12
C GLU A 103 15.53 9.69 14.92
N LYS A 104 15.38 10.62 15.88
CA LYS A 104 14.17 10.77 16.72
C LYS A 104 13.16 11.76 16.16
N GLN A 105 13.53 12.49 15.11
CA GLN A 105 12.62 13.45 14.52
C GLN A 105 11.42 12.74 13.89
N CYS A 106 10.22 13.11 14.31
CA CYS A 106 8.99 12.62 13.69
C CYS A 106 8.83 13.23 12.29
N MET A 107 8.70 12.33 11.32
CA MET A 107 8.64 12.64 9.91
C MET A 107 7.51 11.85 9.25
N ARG A 108 7.08 12.27 8.07
CA ARG A 108 6.11 11.52 7.27
C ARG A 108 6.81 10.31 6.62
N PRO A 109 6.39 9.08 6.91
CA PRO A 109 7.06 7.89 6.38
C PRO A 109 6.71 7.62 4.91
N ALA A 110 5.61 8.17 4.40
CA ALA A 110 5.03 7.69 3.15
C ALA A 110 4.87 6.16 3.21
N SER A 111 5.09 5.45 2.10
CA SER A 111 4.87 3.99 2.04
C SER A 111 5.86 3.14 2.84
N THR A 112 6.86 3.71 3.54
CA THR A 112 7.63 2.92 4.53
C THR A 112 6.78 2.58 5.76
N MET A 113 5.64 3.28 5.99
CA MET A 113 4.60 2.89 6.95
C MET A 113 4.16 1.43 6.78
N LYS A 114 4.18 0.91 5.54
CA LYS A 114 3.86 -0.51 5.24
C LYS A 114 4.81 -1.50 5.96
N MET A 115 6.02 -1.06 6.30
CA MET A 115 6.95 -1.87 7.12
C MET A 115 6.40 -2.07 8.52
N ILE A 116 5.98 -1.00 9.19
CA ILE A 116 5.38 -1.03 10.52
C ILE A 116 4.11 -1.89 10.51
N ASN A 117 3.24 -1.69 9.49
CA ASN A 117 2.02 -2.46 9.32
C ASN A 117 2.32 -3.97 9.10
N ALA A 118 3.28 -4.31 8.23
CA ALA A 118 3.68 -5.69 7.94
C ALA A 118 4.17 -6.41 9.20
N VAL A 119 5.12 -5.79 9.92
CA VAL A 119 5.69 -6.37 11.14
C VAL A 119 4.62 -6.58 12.21
N THR A 120 3.73 -5.57 12.42
CA THR A 120 2.64 -5.69 13.39
C THR A 120 1.64 -6.78 12.99
N SER A 121 1.33 -6.89 11.71
CA SER A 121 0.39 -7.89 11.21
C SER A 121 0.97 -9.31 11.31
N LEU A 122 2.24 -9.50 11.00
CA LEU A 122 2.91 -10.78 11.16
C LEU A 122 3.05 -11.18 12.64
N ASP A 123 3.36 -10.22 13.54
CA ASP A 123 3.41 -10.47 15.00
C ASP A 123 2.04 -10.90 15.54
N LYS A 124 0.96 -10.27 15.09
CA LYS A 124 -0.37 -10.50 15.64
C LYS A 124 -1.16 -11.62 14.97
N LEU A 125 -1.11 -11.70 13.64
CA LEU A 125 -1.90 -12.63 12.85
C LEU A 125 -1.11 -13.90 12.47
N GLY A 126 0.21 -13.78 12.36
CA GLY A 126 1.11 -14.84 11.93
C GLY A 126 1.19 -15.01 10.40
N GLY A 127 2.26 -15.63 9.92
CA GLY A 127 2.50 -15.87 8.48
C GLY A 127 1.51 -16.86 7.84
N SER A 128 0.85 -17.70 8.61
CA SER A 128 -0.19 -18.65 8.14
C SER A 128 -1.59 -18.04 8.03
N TYR A 129 -1.75 -16.74 8.30
CA TYR A 129 -3.04 -16.06 8.24
C TYR A 129 -3.66 -16.13 6.85
N LEU A 130 -5.00 -16.30 6.79
CA LEU A 130 -5.76 -16.35 5.55
C LEU A 130 -6.79 -15.22 5.52
N PHE A 131 -6.75 -14.41 4.47
CA PHE A 131 -7.81 -13.49 4.09
C PHE A 131 -8.96 -14.31 3.53
N LYS A 132 -10.22 -14.06 3.97
CA LYS A 132 -11.36 -14.92 3.67
C LYS A 132 -12.53 -14.13 3.15
N THR A 133 -13.14 -14.61 2.05
CA THR A 133 -14.46 -14.18 1.60
C THR A 133 -15.36 -15.39 1.56
N GLU A 134 -16.55 -15.30 2.18
CA GLU A 134 -17.44 -16.45 2.38
C GLU A 134 -18.76 -16.25 1.64
N LEU A 135 -19.29 -17.35 1.09
CA LEU A 135 -20.65 -17.46 0.59
C LEU A 135 -21.47 -18.33 1.52
N ARG A 136 -22.61 -17.80 1.97
CA ARG A 136 -23.53 -18.49 2.88
C ARG A 136 -24.97 -18.33 2.41
N TYR A 137 -25.90 -19.16 2.91
CA TYR A 137 -27.32 -19.06 2.59
C TYR A 137 -28.20 -19.34 3.80
N THR A 138 -29.46 -18.91 3.71
CA THR A 138 -30.55 -19.26 4.63
C THR A 138 -31.77 -19.71 3.82
N GLY A 139 -32.71 -20.41 4.45
CA GLY A 139 -33.92 -20.90 3.81
C GLY A 139 -33.83 -22.38 3.43
N GLN A 140 -34.75 -22.80 2.53
CA GLN A 140 -34.90 -24.19 2.11
C GLN A 140 -34.66 -24.34 0.61
N ILE A 141 -34.09 -25.47 0.22
CA ILE A 141 -33.88 -25.82 -1.19
C ILE A 141 -34.96 -26.83 -1.53
N ASP A 142 -35.80 -26.48 -2.51
CA ASP A 142 -36.87 -27.34 -3.02
C ASP A 142 -36.79 -27.36 -4.54
N SER A 143 -36.69 -28.56 -5.13
CA SER A 143 -36.62 -28.76 -6.59
C SER A 143 -35.64 -27.76 -7.29
N CYS A 144 -34.41 -27.72 -6.84
CA CYS A 144 -33.33 -26.85 -7.32
C CYS A 144 -33.54 -25.35 -7.06
N THR A 145 -34.63 -24.97 -6.38
CA THR A 145 -34.93 -23.57 -6.03
C THR A 145 -34.58 -23.30 -4.58
N LEU A 146 -33.70 -22.37 -4.32
CA LEU A 146 -33.50 -21.80 -3.00
C LEU A 146 -34.61 -20.78 -2.70
N ARG A 147 -35.52 -21.12 -1.77
CA ARG A 147 -36.48 -20.17 -1.17
C ARG A 147 -35.84 -19.58 0.09
N GLY A 148 -35.03 -18.52 -0.09
CA GLY A 148 -34.21 -17.98 0.98
C GLY A 148 -33.22 -16.96 0.46
N ASN A 149 -32.18 -16.69 1.25
CA ASN A 149 -31.25 -15.62 0.98
C ASN A 149 -29.82 -16.13 0.85
N ILE A 150 -29.04 -15.44 0.04
CA ILE A 150 -27.59 -15.61 -0.11
C ILE A 150 -26.89 -14.47 0.63
N TYR A 151 -25.74 -14.74 1.22
CA TYR A 151 -24.89 -13.79 1.93
C TYR A 151 -23.46 -13.90 1.43
N CYS A 152 -22.94 -12.81 0.90
CA CYS A 152 -21.52 -12.66 0.58
C CYS A 152 -20.85 -11.92 1.74
N LYS A 153 -20.11 -12.63 2.59
CA LYS A 153 -19.45 -12.07 3.75
C LYS A 153 -18.02 -11.68 3.39
N GLY A 154 -17.78 -10.38 3.35
CA GLY A 154 -16.50 -9.80 3.00
C GLY A 154 -15.51 -9.83 4.16
N GLY A 155 -14.27 -10.21 3.85
CA GLY A 155 -13.14 -10.16 4.78
C GLY A 155 -12.01 -9.27 4.26
N MET A 156 -12.33 -8.29 3.42
CA MET A 156 -11.35 -7.34 2.89
C MET A 156 -10.14 -8.04 2.23
N ASP A 157 -10.44 -9.08 1.43
CA ASP A 157 -9.45 -9.82 0.66
C ASP A 157 -9.14 -9.05 -0.65
N PRO A 158 -7.94 -8.46 -0.80
CA PRO A 158 -7.62 -7.61 -1.94
C PRO A 158 -7.29 -8.40 -3.20
N LEU A 159 -7.15 -9.73 -3.07
CA LEU A 159 -6.84 -10.65 -4.17
C LEU A 159 -8.08 -11.30 -4.78
N PHE A 160 -9.27 -11.15 -4.13
CA PHE A 160 -10.49 -11.76 -4.64
C PHE A 160 -10.74 -11.35 -6.10
N ASN A 161 -10.90 -12.34 -6.98
CA ASN A 161 -10.94 -12.16 -8.41
C ASN A 161 -12.12 -12.91 -9.06
N ILE A 162 -12.16 -12.93 -10.40
CA ILE A 162 -13.27 -13.53 -11.14
C ILE A 162 -13.35 -15.06 -10.98
N ASP A 163 -12.21 -15.73 -10.78
CA ASP A 163 -12.21 -17.19 -10.60
C ASP A 163 -12.72 -17.58 -9.22
N ASP A 164 -12.44 -16.74 -8.21
CA ASP A 164 -13.05 -16.88 -6.88
C ASP A 164 -14.57 -16.69 -6.93
N MET A 165 -15.03 -15.74 -7.73
CA MET A 165 -16.45 -15.48 -7.90
C MET A 165 -17.14 -16.63 -8.65
N ARG A 166 -16.52 -17.17 -9.70
CA ARG A 166 -17.01 -18.39 -10.39
C ARG A 166 -17.08 -19.56 -9.42
N ALA A 167 -16.08 -19.74 -8.55
CA ALA A 167 -16.13 -20.78 -7.53
C ALA A 167 -17.30 -20.61 -6.55
N PHE A 168 -17.77 -19.39 -6.27
CA PHE A 168 -18.99 -19.15 -5.51
C PHE A 168 -20.23 -19.63 -6.26
N VAL A 169 -20.33 -19.33 -7.56
CA VAL A 169 -21.45 -19.76 -8.39
C VAL A 169 -21.44 -21.28 -8.59
N ASP A 170 -20.27 -21.88 -8.81
CA ASP A 170 -20.10 -23.33 -8.85
C ASP A 170 -20.58 -24.03 -7.55
N ALA A 171 -20.32 -23.40 -6.39
CA ALA A 171 -20.77 -23.96 -5.12
C ALA A 171 -22.30 -23.94 -4.99
N LEU A 172 -23.00 -22.94 -5.58
CA LEU A 172 -24.45 -22.92 -5.66
C LEU A 172 -24.96 -24.07 -6.53
N LEU A 173 -24.40 -24.23 -7.74
CA LEU A 173 -24.76 -25.29 -8.68
C LEU A 173 -24.50 -26.70 -8.09
N LYS A 174 -23.34 -26.92 -7.46
CA LYS A 174 -22.99 -28.17 -6.78
C LYS A 174 -23.92 -28.50 -5.60
N LYS A 175 -24.50 -27.45 -4.97
CA LYS A 175 -25.52 -27.63 -3.93
C LYS A 175 -26.90 -27.95 -4.51
N GLY A 176 -27.04 -27.95 -5.84
CA GLY A 176 -28.31 -28.17 -6.54
C GLY A 176 -29.19 -26.92 -6.62
N ILE A 177 -28.60 -25.71 -6.59
CA ILE A 177 -29.33 -24.44 -6.66
C ILE A 177 -29.14 -23.87 -8.06
N ASP A 178 -30.17 -23.89 -8.90
CA ASP A 178 -30.23 -23.22 -10.19
C ASP A 178 -31.17 -22.01 -10.19
N THR A 179 -32.01 -21.90 -9.18
CA THR A 179 -32.94 -20.77 -9.02
C THR A 179 -32.86 -20.22 -7.59
N ILE A 180 -32.78 -18.91 -7.46
CA ILE A 180 -32.79 -18.20 -6.17
C ILE A 180 -34.04 -17.30 -6.13
N ARG A 181 -34.96 -17.57 -5.17
CA ARG A 181 -36.12 -16.73 -4.85
C ARG A 181 -35.91 -16.12 -3.47
N GLY A 182 -35.39 -14.87 -3.44
CA GLY A 182 -35.04 -14.21 -2.20
C GLY A 182 -34.07 -13.06 -2.44
N ARG A 183 -33.21 -12.78 -1.47
CA ARG A 183 -32.27 -11.65 -1.52
C ARG A 183 -30.82 -12.12 -1.51
N VAL A 184 -29.97 -11.36 -2.16
CA VAL A 184 -28.51 -11.52 -2.07
C VAL A 184 -27.94 -10.36 -1.27
N TYR A 185 -27.33 -10.66 -0.13
CA TYR A 185 -26.80 -9.67 0.79
C TYR A 185 -25.28 -9.52 0.65
N ALA A 186 -24.85 -8.25 0.57
CA ALA A 186 -23.46 -7.87 0.79
C ALA A 186 -23.24 -7.65 2.30
N ASP A 187 -22.51 -8.56 2.94
CA ASP A 187 -22.12 -8.39 4.33
C ASP A 187 -20.74 -7.73 4.41
N VAL A 188 -20.77 -6.43 4.63
CA VAL A 188 -19.59 -5.58 4.82
C VAL A 188 -19.39 -5.17 6.29
N SER A 189 -20.01 -5.89 7.22
CA SER A 189 -20.06 -5.56 8.65
C SER A 189 -18.72 -5.71 9.38
N MET A 190 -17.72 -6.27 8.75
CA MET A 190 -16.36 -6.36 9.30
C MET A 190 -15.81 -4.97 9.64
N LYS A 191 -16.03 -3.99 8.79
CA LYS A 191 -15.49 -2.63 8.86
C LYS A 191 -16.63 -1.60 8.96
N ASP A 192 -16.32 -0.39 9.46
CA ASP A 192 -17.21 0.77 9.35
C ASP A 192 -17.57 1.09 7.88
N ARG A 193 -18.37 2.13 7.68
CA ARG A 193 -18.86 2.52 6.33
C ARG A 193 -17.95 3.47 5.58
N ASP A 194 -16.87 3.94 6.19
CA ASP A 194 -15.96 4.89 5.57
C ASP A 194 -15.16 4.20 4.45
N LEU A 195 -15.29 4.72 3.23
CA LEU A 195 -14.63 4.15 2.05
C LEU A 195 -13.26 4.78 1.77
N LEU A 196 -12.90 5.84 2.49
CA LEU A 196 -11.61 6.53 2.43
C LEU A 196 -10.87 6.42 3.75
N GLY A 197 -9.55 6.45 3.70
CA GLY A 197 -8.69 6.52 4.87
C GLY A 197 -8.66 7.91 5.51
N GLU A 198 -8.27 7.96 6.77
CA GLU A 198 -8.13 9.22 7.51
C GLU A 198 -7.10 10.13 6.85
N GLY A 199 -7.50 11.34 6.48
CA GLY A 199 -6.61 12.33 5.85
C GLY A 199 -6.30 12.09 4.37
N TRP A 200 -7.06 11.21 3.70
CA TRP A 200 -6.97 11.05 2.25
C TRP A 200 -7.77 12.13 1.53
N CYS A 201 -7.24 12.67 0.45
CA CYS A 201 -7.98 13.58 -0.41
C CYS A 201 -8.98 12.79 -1.27
N TRP A 202 -10.20 13.25 -1.36
CA TRP A 202 -11.30 12.56 -2.05
C TRP A 202 -11.13 12.53 -3.58
N ASP A 203 -10.33 13.42 -4.13
CA ASP A 203 -10.03 13.60 -5.56
C ASP A 203 -8.74 12.91 -6.01
N ASP A 204 -8.00 12.27 -5.10
CA ASP A 204 -6.85 11.42 -5.42
C ASP A 204 -7.31 10.04 -5.92
N ASP A 205 -6.43 9.32 -6.62
CA ASP A 205 -6.63 7.92 -7.03
C ASP A 205 -6.47 6.97 -5.83
N ASN A 206 -7.45 7.02 -4.93
CA ASN A 206 -7.47 6.25 -3.71
C ASN A 206 -8.05 4.85 -3.91
N PRO A 207 -7.55 3.83 -3.20
CA PRO A 207 -8.25 2.56 -3.11
C PRO A 207 -9.55 2.70 -2.31
N VAL A 208 -10.59 1.97 -2.74
CA VAL A 208 -11.85 1.92 -1.99
C VAL A 208 -11.73 0.95 -0.82
N LEU A 209 -11.98 1.41 0.40
CA LEU A 209 -11.89 0.60 1.62
C LEU A 209 -13.21 -0.13 1.88
N SER A 210 -13.46 -1.19 1.11
CA SER A 210 -14.64 -2.04 1.26
C SER A 210 -14.25 -3.49 1.56
N PRO A 211 -14.95 -4.18 2.49
CA PRO A 211 -14.72 -5.61 2.74
C PRO A 211 -15.03 -6.53 1.55
N LEU A 212 -15.88 -6.08 0.60
CA LEU A 212 -16.23 -6.82 -0.61
C LEU A 212 -15.76 -6.08 -1.85
N LEU A 213 -14.63 -6.49 -2.41
CA LEU A 213 -14.09 -6.01 -3.68
C LEU A 213 -13.90 -7.19 -4.64
N ILE A 214 -13.88 -6.92 -5.94
CA ILE A 214 -13.44 -7.85 -6.97
C ILE A 214 -12.50 -7.14 -7.94
N GLY A 215 -11.29 -7.67 -8.12
CA GLY A 215 -10.27 -7.05 -8.94
C GLY A 215 -10.00 -5.59 -8.50
N LYS A 216 -9.99 -5.33 -7.21
CA LYS A 216 -9.83 -4.01 -6.56
C LYS A 216 -10.99 -3.02 -6.78
N LYS A 217 -12.10 -3.45 -7.37
CA LYS A 217 -13.25 -2.57 -7.67
C LYS A 217 -14.43 -2.86 -6.74
N ASN A 218 -15.13 -1.80 -6.33
CA ASN A 218 -16.33 -1.87 -5.50
C ASN A 218 -17.59 -2.14 -6.35
N ASN A 219 -17.59 -3.27 -7.07
CA ASN A 219 -18.70 -3.70 -7.92
C ASN A 219 -19.04 -5.19 -7.72
N PHE A 220 -18.70 -5.74 -6.56
CA PHE A 220 -18.81 -7.16 -6.23
C PHE A 220 -20.22 -7.72 -6.52
N MET A 221 -21.26 -7.08 -5.98
CA MET A 221 -22.65 -7.56 -6.11
C MET A 221 -23.13 -7.54 -7.56
N LYS A 222 -22.82 -6.47 -8.30
CA LYS A 222 -23.14 -6.38 -9.73
C LYS A 222 -22.46 -7.50 -10.51
N ARG A 223 -21.20 -7.78 -10.22
CA ARG A 223 -20.45 -8.83 -10.92
C ARG A 223 -20.93 -10.23 -10.53
N LEU A 224 -21.29 -10.45 -9.26
CA LEU A 224 -21.89 -11.72 -8.82
C LEU A 224 -23.19 -12.04 -9.57
N CYS A 225 -24.12 -11.07 -9.64
CA CYS A 225 -25.37 -11.26 -10.38
C CYS A 225 -25.11 -11.56 -11.86
N GLN A 226 -24.11 -10.91 -12.45
CA GLN A 226 -23.72 -11.17 -13.83
C GLN A 226 -23.17 -12.59 -14.02
N VAL A 227 -22.26 -13.06 -13.15
CA VAL A 227 -21.70 -14.40 -13.22
C VAL A 227 -22.76 -15.48 -12.95
N MET A 228 -23.68 -15.27 -11.99
CA MET A 228 -24.80 -16.15 -11.78
C MET A 228 -25.63 -16.31 -13.07
N LYS A 229 -25.93 -15.22 -13.78
CA LYS A 229 -26.66 -15.26 -15.04
C LYS A 229 -25.87 -15.96 -16.16
N GLU A 230 -24.56 -15.67 -16.26
CA GLU A 230 -23.66 -16.32 -17.24
C GLU A 230 -23.60 -17.84 -17.06
N GLU A 231 -23.65 -18.33 -15.81
CA GLU A 231 -23.64 -19.75 -15.44
C GLU A 231 -25.04 -20.38 -15.33
N GLY A 232 -26.10 -19.70 -15.77
CA GLY A 232 -27.45 -20.22 -15.88
C GLY A 232 -28.27 -20.20 -14.59
N ILE A 233 -27.82 -19.52 -13.52
CA ILE A 233 -28.60 -19.35 -12.30
C ILE A 233 -29.66 -18.25 -12.50
N VAL A 234 -30.93 -18.58 -12.26
CA VAL A 234 -32.04 -17.64 -12.29
C VAL A 234 -32.16 -16.96 -10.92
N PHE A 235 -31.94 -15.66 -10.88
CA PHE A 235 -32.08 -14.86 -9.65
C PHE A 235 -33.36 -14.01 -9.72
N ILE A 236 -34.28 -14.24 -8.77
CA ILE A 236 -35.56 -13.52 -8.63
C ILE A 236 -35.57 -12.85 -7.27
N GLY A 237 -35.23 -11.58 -7.22
CA GLY A 237 -35.13 -10.79 -5.99
C GLY A 237 -34.19 -9.61 -6.12
N ASP A 238 -33.77 -9.07 -4.99
CA ASP A 238 -32.98 -7.85 -4.89
C ASP A 238 -31.61 -8.09 -4.24
N THR A 239 -30.67 -7.20 -4.51
CA THR A 239 -29.38 -7.14 -3.79
C THR A 239 -29.42 -6.04 -2.76
N LEU A 240 -29.01 -6.34 -1.52
CA LEU A 240 -29.02 -5.41 -0.40
C LEU A 240 -27.70 -5.51 0.40
N GLN A 241 -27.44 -4.52 1.26
CA GLN A 241 -26.45 -4.67 2.33
C GLN A 241 -27.11 -5.24 3.58
N GLY A 242 -26.43 -6.18 4.24
CA GLY A 242 -26.95 -6.79 5.47
C GLY A 242 -25.98 -7.81 6.07
N MET A 243 -26.06 -7.95 7.38
CA MET A 243 -25.19 -8.90 8.11
C MET A 243 -25.61 -10.34 7.86
N THR A 244 -24.66 -11.23 7.77
CA THR A 244 -24.84 -12.68 7.71
C THR A 244 -25.39 -13.18 9.05
N PRO A 245 -26.56 -13.83 9.09
CA PRO A 245 -27.09 -14.42 10.32
C PRO A 245 -26.20 -15.56 10.84
N ALA A 246 -26.17 -15.73 12.16
CA ALA A 246 -25.35 -16.78 12.78
C ALA A 246 -25.77 -18.21 12.36
N ASN A 247 -27.04 -18.40 12.02
CA ASN A 247 -27.60 -19.67 11.55
C ASN A 247 -27.52 -19.88 10.02
N ALA A 248 -26.84 -19.00 9.28
CA ALA A 248 -26.65 -19.17 7.85
C ALA A 248 -25.72 -20.36 7.55
N TYR A 249 -26.17 -21.24 6.65
CA TYR A 249 -25.40 -22.38 6.19
C TYR A 249 -24.22 -21.94 5.34
N HIS A 250 -23.08 -22.58 5.55
CA HIS A 250 -21.89 -22.35 4.74
C HIS A 250 -22.01 -22.99 3.36
N LEU A 251 -21.58 -22.31 2.31
CA LEU A 251 -21.49 -22.83 0.94
C LEU A 251 -20.05 -22.92 0.46
N CYS A 252 -19.35 -21.81 0.52
CA CYS A 252 -17.99 -21.72 -0.02
C CYS A 252 -17.18 -20.67 0.74
N THR A 253 -15.88 -20.90 0.90
CA THR A 253 -14.91 -19.91 1.35
C THR A 253 -13.77 -19.81 0.32
N ARG A 254 -13.46 -18.61 -0.10
CA ARG A 254 -12.24 -18.31 -0.87
C ARG A 254 -11.23 -17.68 0.05
N THR A 255 -9.96 -18.05 -0.14
CA THR A 255 -8.89 -17.61 0.74
C THR A 255 -7.64 -17.23 -0.04
N HIS A 256 -6.95 -16.19 0.43
CA HIS A 256 -5.59 -15.84 0.00
C HIS A 256 -4.68 -15.72 1.21
N THR A 257 -3.40 -16.09 1.03
CA THR A 257 -2.46 -16.17 2.15
C THR A 257 -1.87 -14.81 2.53
N MET A 258 -1.38 -14.72 3.77
CA MET A 258 -0.61 -13.57 4.24
C MET A 258 0.54 -13.23 3.28
N ASP A 259 1.29 -14.24 2.81
CA ASP A 259 2.44 -14.03 1.94
C ASP A 259 2.05 -13.46 0.56
N GLN A 260 0.92 -13.89 -0.02
CA GLN A 260 0.44 -13.34 -1.29
C GLN A 260 0.09 -11.85 -1.15
N VAL A 261 -0.57 -11.47 -0.05
CA VAL A 261 -0.93 -10.08 0.23
C VAL A 261 0.32 -9.27 0.55
N LEU A 262 1.20 -9.78 1.40
CA LEU A 262 2.46 -9.15 1.81
C LEU A 262 3.39 -8.89 0.61
N MET A 263 3.55 -9.89 -0.26
CA MET A 263 4.37 -9.78 -1.47
C MET A 263 3.91 -8.62 -2.36
N ARG A 264 2.62 -8.54 -2.66
CA ARG A 264 2.04 -7.47 -3.48
C ARG A 264 2.17 -6.11 -2.80
N MET A 265 1.89 -6.05 -1.50
CA MET A 265 2.01 -4.83 -0.69
C MET A 265 3.43 -4.26 -0.72
N MET A 266 4.44 -5.11 -0.55
CA MET A 266 5.82 -4.68 -0.42
C MET A 266 6.48 -4.42 -1.77
N LYS A 267 6.40 -5.37 -2.73
CA LYS A 267 7.02 -5.27 -4.04
C LYS A 267 6.44 -4.12 -4.89
N ASN A 268 5.12 -3.99 -4.93
CA ASN A 268 4.44 -2.99 -5.75
C ASN A 268 4.03 -1.73 -4.96
N SER A 269 4.25 -1.71 -3.65
CA SER A 269 3.79 -0.63 -2.77
C SER A 269 2.27 -0.40 -2.83
N ASP A 270 1.49 -1.47 -3.01
CA ASP A 270 0.05 -1.40 -3.22
C ASP A 270 -0.69 -0.97 -1.95
N ASN A 271 -1.40 0.18 -2.03
CA ASN A 271 -2.08 0.78 -0.88
C ASN A 271 -3.27 -0.05 -0.42
N LEU A 272 -4.09 -0.61 -1.35
CA LEU A 272 -5.22 -1.44 -0.97
C LEU A 272 -4.79 -2.66 -0.16
N PHE A 273 -3.68 -3.29 -0.54
CA PHE A 273 -3.16 -4.46 0.16
C PHE A 273 -2.68 -4.11 1.57
N ALA A 274 -2.10 -2.93 1.73
CA ALA A 274 -1.71 -2.43 3.05
C ALA A 274 -2.92 -2.14 3.93
N GLU A 275 -3.94 -1.48 3.39
CA GLU A 275 -5.16 -1.21 4.15
C GLU A 275 -5.92 -2.50 4.47
N SER A 276 -5.98 -3.45 3.54
CA SER A 276 -6.58 -4.75 3.80
C SER A 276 -5.92 -5.45 4.98
N MET A 277 -4.58 -5.44 5.04
CA MET A 277 -3.82 -6.00 6.15
C MET A 277 -4.08 -5.22 7.46
N PHE A 278 -4.10 -3.90 7.41
CA PHE A 278 -4.36 -3.03 8.56
C PHE A 278 -5.75 -3.23 9.16
N TYR A 279 -6.78 -3.41 8.31
CA TYR A 279 -8.14 -3.69 8.78
C TYR A 279 -8.32 -5.13 9.27
N GLN A 280 -7.55 -6.11 8.76
CA GLN A 280 -7.49 -7.45 9.37
C GLN A 280 -6.84 -7.40 10.76
N LEU A 281 -5.79 -6.62 10.90
CA LEU A 281 -5.17 -6.35 12.20
C LEU A 281 -6.18 -5.71 13.17
N ALA A 282 -6.95 -4.72 12.70
CA ALA A 282 -8.03 -4.10 13.47
C ALA A 282 -9.10 -5.13 13.88
N ALA A 283 -9.51 -6.02 12.98
CA ALA A 283 -10.52 -7.05 13.23
C ALA A 283 -10.04 -8.09 14.26
N SER A 284 -8.73 -8.28 14.43
CA SER A 284 -8.15 -9.16 15.46
C SER A 284 -8.45 -8.72 16.90
N THR A 285 -8.98 -7.52 17.11
CA THR A 285 -9.47 -7.04 18.41
C THR A 285 -10.79 -7.72 18.83
N GLY A 286 -11.49 -8.40 17.89
CA GLY A 286 -12.81 -8.97 18.11
C GLY A 286 -13.95 -7.96 17.99
N ALA A 287 -13.68 -6.69 17.74
CA ALA A 287 -14.71 -5.67 17.51
C ALA A 287 -15.42 -5.88 16.17
N LYS A 288 -16.69 -5.46 16.09
CA LYS A 288 -17.47 -5.40 14.86
C LYS A 288 -17.41 -3.98 14.31
N GLY A 289 -17.46 -3.86 12.97
CA GLY A 289 -17.42 -2.54 12.31
C GLY A 289 -16.15 -1.80 12.66
N VAL A 290 -14.99 -2.49 12.55
CA VAL A 290 -13.69 -1.92 12.96
C VAL A 290 -13.33 -0.69 12.15
N THR A 291 -12.62 0.22 12.78
CA THR A 291 -12.15 1.49 12.24
C THR A 291 -10.63 1.51 12.15
N ALA A 292 -10.05 2.51 11.49
CA ALA A 292 -8.62 2.76 11.50
C ALA A 292 -8.05 2.92 12.94
N LYS A 293 -8.86 3.45 13.88
CA LYS A 293 -8.48 3.55 15.30
C LYS A 293 -8.14 2.18 15.89
N ASN A 294 -8.91 1.14 15.58
CA ASN A 294 -8.62 -0.22 16.08
C ASN A 294 -7.30 -0.77 15.51
N GLY A 295 -7.00 -0.51 14.25
CA GLY A 295 -5.69 -0.85 13.65
C GLY A 295 -4.55 -0.09 14.33
N ARG A 296 -4.71 1.22 14.52
CA ARG A 296 -3.74 2.07 15.25
C ARG A 296 -3.49 1.56 16.66
N GLU A 297 -4.52 1.14 17.39
CA GLU A 297 -4.37 0.56 18.73
C GLU A 297 -3.47 -0.68 18.73
N MET A 298 -3.55 -1.52 17.71
CA MET A 298 -2.70 -2.69 17.59
C MET A 298 -1.24 -2.33 17.30
N VAL A 299 -1.01 -1.36 16.40
CA VAL A 299 0.34 -0.82 16.15
C VAL A 299 0.91 -0.19 17.42
N ASN A 300 0.12 0.60 18.15
CA ASN A 300 0.52 1.24 19.41
C ASN A 300 0.93 0.23 20.49
N ARG A 301 0.28 -0.93 20.53
CA ARG A 301 0.68 -2.00 21.47
C ARG A 301 2.09 -2.53 21.14
N LEU A 302 2.42 -2.69 19.84
CA LEU A 302 3.76 -3.11 19.46
C LEU A 302 4.79 -2.00 19.70
N ILE A 303 4.45 -0.73 19.41
CA ILE A 303 5.29 0.43 19.76
C ILE A 303 5.64 0.41 21.26
N THR A 304 4.65 0.18 22.13
CA THR A 304 4.88 0.08 23.59
C THR A 304 5.76 -1.13 23.93
N LYS A 305 5.53 -2.30 23.31
CA LYS A 305 6.34 -3.52 23.51
C LYS A 305 7.81 -3.29 23.12
N LEU A 306 8.07 -2.44 22.12
CA LEU A 306 9.41 -2.05 21.68
C LEU A 306 10.07 -0.98 22.58
N GLY A 307 9.40 -0.51 23.63
CA GLY A 307 9.93 0.46 24.58
C GLY A 307 9.69 1.93 24.22
N PHE A 308 8.86 2.21 23.21
CA PHE A 308 8.53 3.56 22.79
C PHE A 308 7.18 4.02 23.35
N ARG A 309 6.96 5.34 23.38
CA ARG A 309 5.70 5.94 23.78
C ARG A 309 4.83 6.17 22.54
N PRO A 310 3.65 5.52 22.41
CA PRO A 310 2.77 5.71 21.27
C PRO A 310 2.31 7.15 21.03
N SER A 311 2.24 7.98 22.11
CA SER A 311 1.87 9.38 22.00
C SER A 311 2.84 10.26 21.23
N ASP A 312 4.08 9.78 21.01
CA ASP A 312 5.10 10.51 20.26
C ASP A 312 4.94 10.33 18.74
N TYR A 313 4.06 9.42 18.32
CA TYR A 313 3.84 9.03 16.93
C TYR A 313 2.37 9.09 16.55
N TYR A 314 2.09 9.09 15.25
CA TYR A 314 0.72 8.97 14.77
C TYR A 314 0.62 8.04 13.55
N VAL A 315 -0.26 7.06 13.64
CA VAL A 315 -0.56 6.08 12.59
C VAL A 315 -1.99 6.32 12.13
N ALA A 316 -2.16 7.00 11.01
CA ALA A 316 -3.47 7.31 10.44
C ALA A 316 -4.02 6.13 9.63
N ASP A 317 -3.15 5.46 8.87
CA ASP A 317 -3.49 4.35 7.98
C ASP A 317 -2.39 3.29 7.95
N GLY A 318 -2.65 2.18 7.25
CA GLY A 318 -1.67 1.10 7.09
C GLY A 318 -0.72 1.28 5.90
N SER A 319 -1.04 2.17 4.98
CA SER A 319 -0.33 2.34 3.70
C SER A 319 0.72 3.44 3.71
N GLY A 320 0.57 4.43 4.57
CA GLY A 320 1.36 5.65 4.56
C GLY A 320 0.92 6.66 3.50
N LEU A 321 -0.29 6.51 2.94
CA LEU A 321 -0.87 7.46 2.00
C LEU A 321 -1.28 8.75 2.72
N SER A 322 -1.82 8.63 3.92
CA SER A 322 -2.19 9.76 4.76
C SER A 322 -0.99 10.63 5.13
N LEU A 323 -1.11 11.92 4.91
CA LEU A 323 -0.13 12.91 5.37
C LEU A 323 -0.13 13.11 6.89
N TYR A 324 -1.06 12.48 7.60
CA TYR A 324 -1.13 12.53 9.07
C TYR A 324 -0.27 11.47 9.75
N ASN A 325 0.30 10.51 9.00
CA ASN A 325 1.28 9.59 9.55
C ASN A 325 2.56 10.33 9.98
N TYR A 326 3.00 10.10 11.21
CA TYR A 326 4.25 10.61 11.75
C TYR A 326 4.98 9.52 12.53
N VAL A 327 6.18 9.15 12.08
CA VAL A 327 7.08 8.19 12.72
C VAL A 327 8.51 8.69 12.64
N SER A 328 9.42 8.13 13.41
CA SER A 328 10.85 8.46 13.34
C SER A 328 11.65 7.33 12.67
N PRO A 329 12.83 7.63 12.08
CA PRO A 329 13.77 6.59 11.64
C PRO A 329 14.11 5.59 12.74
N GLU A 330 14.25 6.06 13.99
CA GLU A 330 14.53 5.20 15.15
C GLU A 330 13.40 4.18 15.36
N LEU A 331 12.13 4.61 15.24
CA LEU A 331 11.00 3.70 15.36
C LEU A 331 11.00 2.66 14.23
N GLU A 332 11.19 3.07 12.97
CA GLU A 332 11.23 2.13 11.85
C GLU A 332 12.34 1.09 12.01
N VAL A 333 13.55 1.51 12.44
CA VAL A 333 14.66 0.61 12.73
C VAL A 333 14.34 -0.33 13.90
N ALA A 334 13.64 0.14 14.92
CA ALA A 334 13.21 -0.73 16.02
C ALA A 334 12.27 -1.84 15.55
N PHE A 335 11.34 -1.55 14.61
CA PHE A 335 10.48 -2.55 13.97
C PHE A 335 11.30 -3.55 13.13
N LEU A 336 12.29 -3.08 12.37
CA LEU A 336 13.19 -3.97 11.61
C LEU A 336 14.00 -4.90 12.52
N ARG A 337 14.57 -4.37 13.59
CA ARG A 337 15.29 -5.16 14.61
C ARG A 337 14.38 -6.21 15.23
N TYR A 338 13.16 -5.81 15.60
CA TYR A 338 12.16 -6.72 16.15
C TYR A 338 11.81 -7.82 15.15
N ALA A 339 11.60 -7.48 13.89
CA ALA A 339 11.34 -8.47 12.85
C ALA A 339 12.48 -9.45 12.70
N TYR A 340 13.73 -8.97 12.64
CA TYR A 340 14.94 -9.80 12.52
C TYR A 340 15.11 -10.78 13.67
N ALA A 341 14.80 -10.36 14.89
CA ALA A 341 14.89 -11.20 16.11
C ALA A 341 13.74 -12.24 16.22
N ASN A 342 12.81 -12.28 15.27
CA ASN A 342 11.66 -13.18 15.32
C ASN A 342 11.57 -14.06 14.07
N ASP A 343 11.85 -15.35 14.22
CA ASP A 343 11.82 -16.36 13.15
C ASP A 343 10.46 -16.52 12.48
N HIS A 344 9.39 -16.09 13.14
CA HIS A 344 8.03 -16.10 12.58
C HIS A 344 7.67 -14.87 11.76
N ILE A 345 8.53 -13.84 11.75
CA ILE A 345 8.31 -12.57 11.07
C ILE A 345 9.32 -12.39 9.94
N TYR A 346 10.61 -12.50 10.25
CA TYR A 346 11.69 -12.14 9.34
C TYR A 346 11.65 -12.87 8.00
N PRO A 347 11.46 -14.20 7.91
CA PRO A 347 11.45 -14.92 6.63
C PRO A 347 10.35 -14.43 5.68
N HIS A 348 9.15 -14.14 6.20
CA HIS A 348 8.04 -13.59 5.43
C HIS A 348 8.36 -12.18 4.94
N LEU A 349 8.85 -11.33 5.85
CA LEU A 349 9.14 -9.94 5.55
C LEU A 349 10.26 -9.78 4.52
N ILE A 350 11.41 -10.43 4.74
CA ILE A 350 12.60 -10.26 3.87
C ILE A 350 12.37 -10.78 2.44
N THR A 351 11.56 -11.83 2.28
CA THR A 351 11.17 -12.39 0.98
C THR A 351 10.27 -11.43 0.20
N ALA A 352 9.41 -10.69 0.90
CA ALA A 352 8.48 -9.76 0.29
C ALA A 352 9.10 -8.40 -0.06
N MET A 353 10.29 -8.06 0.45
CA MET A 353 10.93 -6.77 0.19
C MET A 353 11.41 -6.63 -1.25
N PRO A 354 11.29 -5.44 -1.88
CA PRO A 354 11.99 -5.11 -3.13
C PRO A 354 13.51 -5.27 -2.98
N ILE A 355 14.15 -5.73 -4.05
CA ILE A 355 15.59 -5.95 -4.13
C ILE A 355 16.21 -4.92 -5.09
N ALA A 356 17.25 -4.24 -4.65
CA ALA A 356 17.97 -3.22 -5.40
C ALA A 356 18.43 -3.72 -6.77
N GLY A 357 18.01 -3.02 -7.85
CA GLY A 357 18.36 -3.33 -9.23
C GLY A 357 17.74 -4.62 -9.81
N VAL A 358 16.81 -5.29 -9.05
CA VAL A 358 16.27 -6.60 -9.44
C VAL A 358 14.75 -6.57 -9.61
N ASP A 359 14.01 -6.10 -8.59
CA ASP A 359 12.55 -6.20 -8.63
C ASP A 359 11.83 -5.10 -7.86
N GLY A 360 10.50 -5.08 -8.03
CA GLY A 360 9.60 -4.19 -7.32
C GLY A 360 9.93 -2.72 -7.52
N THR A 361 9.73 -1.91 -6.48
CA THR A 361 9.98 -0.46 -6.55
C THR A 361 11.47 -0.10 -6.58
N LEU A 362 12.37 -1.08 -6.44
CA LEU A 362 13.83 -0.90 -6.53
C LEU A 362 14.43 -1.43 -7.84
N GLU A 363 13.62 -2.01 -8.75
CA GLU A 363 14.09 -2.58 -10.03
C GLU A 363 14.98 -1.63 -10.83
N LYS A 364 14.64 -0.34 -10.84
CA LYS A 364 15.36 0.71 -11.58
C LYS A 364 16.33 1.53 -10.74
N ARG A 365 16.53 1.18 -9.47
CA ARG A 365 17.42 1.86 -8.52
C ARG A 365 18.59 0.96 -8.15
N MET A 366 19.78 1.54 -7.89
CA MET A 366 20.97 0.80 -7.46
C MET A 366 21.28 -0.42 -8.38
N ARG A 367 21.28 -0.17 -9.71
CA ARG A 367 21.48 -1.23 -10.74
C ARG A 367 22.93 -1.67 -10.90
N SER A 368 23.84 -1.04 -10.20
CA SER A 368 25.29 -1.33 -10.17
C SER A 368 25.83 -0.93 -8.80
N GLY A 369 27.13 -1.20 -8.57
CA GLY A 369 27.79 -0.91 -7.29
C GLY A 369 27.55 -1.97 -6.23
N PHE A 370 27.90 -1.65 -4.99
CA PHE A 370 27.86 -2.58 -3.85
C PHE A 370 26.45 -2.75 -3.27
N ALA A 371 25.56 -1.80 -3.53
CA ALA A 371 24.16 -1.87 -3.12
C ALA A 371 23.33 -2.79 -4.02
N HIS A 372 23.77 -3.05 -5.29
CA HIS A 372 23.07 -3.89 -6.25
C HIS A 372 22.89 -5.31 -5.72
N THR A 373 21.67 -5.87 -5.82
CA THR A 373 21.23 -7.18 -5.29
C THR A 373 21.33 -7.34 -3.77
N ASN A 374 22.08 -6.47 -3.09
CA ASN A 374 22.36 -6.51 -1.68
C ASN A 374 21.25 -5.85 -0.85
N VAL A 375 20.86 -4.61 -1.20
CA VAL A 375 19.84 -3.87 -0.47
C VAL A 375 18.45 -4.46 -0.71
N LYS A 376 17.74 -4.78 0.37
CA LYS A 376 16.33 -5.17 0.38
C LYS A 376 15.55 -4.17 1.20
N ALA A 377 14.76 -3.32 0.54
CA ALA A 377 14.15 -2.18 1.22
C ALA A 377 12.79 -1.80 0.67
N LYS A 378 11.95 -1.24 1.55
CA LYS A 378 10.69 -0.62 1.19
C LYS A 378 10.89 0.86 0.89
N THR A 379 10.41 1.30 -0.25
CA THR A 379 10.40 2.71 -0.66
C THR A 379 9.16 3.43 -0.14
N GLY A 380 9.30 4.72 0.11
CA GLY A 380 8.19 5.64 0.40
C GLY A 380 8.28 6.89 -0.44
N THR A 381 7.16 7.35 -1.03
CA THR A 381 7.10 8.62 -1.76
C THR A 381 5.70 9.20 -1.66
N VAL A 382 5.61 10.44 -1.19
CA VAL A 382 4.47 11.35 -1.32
C VAL A 382 5.02 12.73 -1.62
N THR A 383 4.17 13.69 -1.93
CA THR A 383 4.61 15.06 -2.24
C THR A 383 5.49 15.61 -1.12
N GLY A 384 6.70 16.04 -1.48
CA GLY A 384 7.69 16.60 -0.56
C GLY A 384 8.42 15.58 0.32
N VAL A 385 8.21 14.27 0.13
CA VAL A 385 8.80 13.20 0.95
C VAL A 385 9.34 12.07 0.09
N SER A 386 10.53 11.58 0.43
CA SER A 386 11.08 10.31 -0.06
C SER A 386 11.67 9.53 1.12
N ALA A 387 11.35 8.25 1.23
CA ALA A 387 11.83 7.39 2.31
C ALA A 387 12.32 6.04 1.78
N LEU A 388 13.24 5.42 2.50
CA LEU A 388 13.77 4.09 2.23
C LEU A 388 14.13 3.41 3.54
N THR A 389 13.57 2.21 3.79
CA THR A 389 13.75 1.48 5.05
C THR A 389 13.94 0.00 4.77
N GLY A 390 15.01 -0.61 5.30
CA GLY A 390 15.29 -2.01 5.00
C GLY A 390 16.60 -2.55 5.58
N TYR A 391 17.15 -3.53 4.87
CA TYR A 391 18.35 -4.27 5.25
C TYR A 391 19.39 -4.27 4.14
N CYS A 392 20.66 -4.33 4.52
CA CYS A 392 21.79 -4.59 3.61
C CYS A 392 22.92 -5.28 4.36
N THR A 393 23.85 -5.86 3.61
CA THR A 393 25.10 -6.42 4.15
C THR A 393 26.25 -5.49 3.81
N SER A 394 27.03 -5.09 4.78
CA SER A 394 28.24 -4.29 4.57
C SER A 394 29.40 -5.13 4.03
N ALA A 395 30.46 -4.49 3.54
CA ALA A 395 31.59 -5.16 2.95
C ALA A 395 32.34 -6.10 3.90
N ASN A 396 32.28 -5.84 5.22
CA ASN A 396 32.87 -6.71 6.24
C ASN A 396 31.95 -7.87 6.67
N GLY A 397 30.79 -8.05 5.98
CA GLY A 397 29.86 -9.14 6.23
C GLY A 397 28.82 -8.88 7.34
N HIS A 398 28.83 -7.70 7.97
CA HIS A 398 27.82 -7.36 8.96
C HIS A 398 26.44 -7.10 8.30
N LEU A 399 25.41 -7.66 8.88
CA LEU A 399 24.03 -7.38 8.49
C LEU A 399 23.57 -6.08 9.16
N LEU A 400 23.10 -5.14 8.36
CA LEU A 400 22.62 -3.84 8.80
C LEU A 400 21.12 -3.72 8.54
N CYS A 401 20.43 -2.98 9.42
CA CYS A 401 19.11 -2.44 9.08
C CYS A 401 19.13 -0.91 9.19
N PHE A 402 18.33 -0.27 8.36
CA PHE A 402 18.36 1.19 8.25
C PHE A 402 16.99 1.79 7.92
N SER A 403 16.81 3.06 8.28
CA SER A 403 15.74 3.93 7.83
C SER A 403 16.31 5.29 7.44
N ILE A 404 15.83 5.81 6.29
CA ILE A 404 16.19 7.11 5.73
C ILE A 404 14.89 7.81 5.33
N ILE A 405 14.56 8.95 5.93
CA ILE A 405 13.37 9.73 5.61
C ILE A 405 13.78 11.16 5.23
N ASN A 406 13.58 11.53 3.97
CA ASN A 406 13.81 12.89 3.46
C ASN A 406 12.50 13.66 3.40
N MET A 407 12.46 14.89 3.93
CA MET A 407 11.31 15.80 3.86
C MET A 407 11.71 17.18 3.34
N GLY A 408 10.73 17.89 2.74
CA GLY A 408 10.96 19.23 2.16
C GLY A 408 11.67 19.17 0.80
N ILE A 409 11.66 18.02 0.12
CA ILE A 409 12.26 17.85 -1.21
C ILE A 409 11.30 18.25 -2.33
N ARG A 410 11.77 19.04 -3.31
CA ARG A 410 10.93 19.47 -4.45
C ARG A 410 10.60 18.32 -5.42
N LYS A 411 11.57 17.43 -5.67
CA LYS A 411 11.45 16.31 -6.59
C LYS A 411 11.86 15.03 -5.84
N ALA A 412 11.08 13.99 -5.97
CA ALA A 412 11.33 12.71 -5.30
C ALA A 412 12.69 12.10 -5.68
N ASP A 413 13.16 12.33 -6.92
CA ASP A 413 14.42 11.79 -7.41
C ASP A 413 15.63 12.32 -6.63
N ILE A 414 15.59 13.57 -6.15
CA ILE A 414 16.66 14.11 -5.30
C ILE A 414 16.82 13.27 -4.02
N GLY A 415 15.71 12.96 -3.36
CA GLY A 415 15.73 12.09 -2.17
C GLY A 415 16.12 10.65 -2.49
N ARG A 416 15.66 10.10 -3.63
CA ARG A 416 16.01 8.75 -4.07
C ARG A 416 17.50 8.63 -4.34
N ASN A 417 18.10 9.57 -5.07
CA ASN A 417 19.54 9.58 -5.35
C ASN A 417 20.36 9.68 -4.06
N PHE A 418 19.96 10.53 -3.13
CA PHE A 418 20.60 10.59 -1.81
C PHE A 418 20.55 9.22 -1.08
N GLN A 419 19.38 8.57 -1.05
CA GLN A 419 19.21 7.26 -0.42
C GLN A 419 20.07 6.19 -1.10
N ASP A 420 20.18 6.21 -2.43
CA ASP A 420 21.00 5.25 -3.19
C ASP A 420 22.47 5.40 -2.84
N HIS A 421 22.96 6.65 -2.66
CA HIS A 421 24.33 6.91 -2.20
C HIS A 421 24.56 6.50 -0.73
N VAL A 422 23.54 6.68 0.13
CA VAL A 422 23.62 6.16 1.51
C VAL A 422 23.74 4.64 1.48
N CYS A 423 22.90 3.94 0.71
CA CYS A 423 22.97 2.48 0.57
C CYS A 423 24.34 2.03 0.02
N GLU A 424 24.86 2.73 -1.00
CA GLU A 424 26.20 2.45 -1.53
C GLU A 424 27.28 2.64 -0.47
N ALA A 425 27.21 3.71 0.33
CA ALA A 425 28.15 3.97 1.43
C ALA A 425 28.12 2.88 2.52
N LEU A 426 26.93 2.32 2.81
CA LEU A 426 26.75 1.23 3.77
C LEU A 426 27.34 -0.10 3.27
N CYS A 427 27.27 -0.35 1.96
CA CYS A 427 27.67 -1.62 1.36
C CYS A 427 29.13 -1.65 0.88
N LYS A 428 29.72 -0.47 0.58
CA LYS A 428 31.07 -0.34 0.03
C LYS A 428 32.15 -0.64 1.09
N PRO A 429 33.31 -1.28 0.69
CA PRO A 429 34.48 -1.50 1.54
C PRO A 429 35.05 -0.22 2.18
#